data_86e3204c2b08ec572a2de7a447fb4bed
#
_entry.id   86e3204c2b08ec572a2de7a447fb4bed
#
_cell.length_a   1.000
_cell.length_b   1.000
_cell.length_c   1.000
_cell.angle_alpha   90.00
_cell.angle_beta   90.00
_cell.angle_gamma   90.00
#
_symmetry.space_group_name_H-M   'P 1'
#
loop_
_entity.id
_entity.type
_entity.pdbx_description
1 polymer ?
#
loop_
_entity_poly.entity_id
_entity_poly.type
_entity_poly.pdbx_seq_one_letter_code
_entity_poly.pdbx_strand_id
1 'polypeptide(L)'
;AFIRYCGPFMIRQFPFSECYFLEDAKKFREALQLPLIYVGGLVSREGIERALDSGFELVQMARALVNDPAFVNKLREGDAATRSECDHRNYCIARMYSVDMKCCKHCGDLPRKIREELAKLP
;
A
#
# COMPACT_ATOMS: atom_id res chain seq x y z
N ALA A 1 -0.13 -24.84 8.37
CA ALA A 1 -1.17 -24.98 7.30
C ALA A 1 -2.34 -24.01 7.53
N PHE A 2 -2.87 -23.93 8.75
CA PHE A 2 -4.07 -23.12 9.08
C PHE A 2 -3.88 -21.61 8.74
N ILE A 3 -2.81 -20.97 9.19
CA ILE A 3 -2.54 -19.53 8.96
C ILE A 3 -2.43 -19.21 7.47
N ARG A 4 -1.89 -20.11 6.66
CA ARG A 4 -1.76 -19.94 5.20
C ARG A 4 -3.12 -19.75 4.51
N TYR A 5 -4.17 -20.41 4.99
CA TYR A 5 -5.51 -20.38 4.40
C TYR A 5 -6.43 -19.35 5.07
N CYS A 6 -6.26 -19.11 6.37
CA CYS A 6 -7.13 -18.22 7.14
C CYS A 6 -6.60 -16.78 7.22
N GLY A 7 -5.32 -16.55 6.96
CA GLY A 7 -4.70 -15.22 7.04
C GLY A 7 -5.47 -14.13 6.31
N PRO A 8 -5.93 -14.31 5.06
CA PRO A 8 -6.72 -13.31 4.34
C PRO A 8 -8.05 -12.95 5.01
N PHE A 9 -8.65 -13.88 5.76
CA PHE A 9 -9.91 -13.66 6.48
C PHE A 9 -9.71 -13.05 7.88
N MET A 10 -8.51 -13.17 8.44
CA MET A 10 -8.18 -12.61 9.76
C MET A 10 -7.84 -11.13 9.71
N ILE A 11 -7.44 -10.61 8.56
CA ILE A 11 -7.08 -9.21 8.40
C ILE A 11 -8.28 -8.42 7.92
N ARG A 12 -8.77 -7.55 8.80
CA ARG A 12 -9.91 -6.70 8.52
C ARG A 12 -9.62 -5.80 7.32
N GLN A 13 -10.57 -5.74 6.40
CA GLN A 13 -10.56 -4.78 5.30
C GLN A 13 -11.07 -3.42 5.79
N PHE A 14 -10.40 -2.37 5.35
CA PHE A 14 -10.82 -0.99 5.59
C PHE A 14 -10.98 -0.29 4.25
N PRO A 15 -11.95 0.62 4.10
CA PRO A 15 -12.04 1.49 2.94
C PRO A 15 -10.70 2.20 2.74
N PHE A 16 -10.19 2.17 1.51
CA PHE A 16 -8.94 2.83 1.17
C PHE A 16 -9.20 4.25 0.67
N SER A 17 -8.47 5.20 1.23
CA SER A 17 -8.30 6.54 0.67
C SER A 17 -6.82 6.85 0.59
N GLU A 18 -6.37 7.47 -0.49
CA GLU A 18 -4.97 7.87 -0.59
C GLU A 18 -4.62 8.93 0.44
N CYS A 19 -3.40 8.85 1.00
CA CYS A 19 -2.92 9.75 2.05
C CYS A 19 -3.78 9.75 3.33
N TYR A 20 -4.35 8.62 3.72
CA TYR A 20 -5.31 8.52 4.83
C TYR A 20 -4.80 9.01 6.21
N PHE A 21 -3.50 9.20 6.39
CA PHE A 21 -2.93 9.78 7.62
C PHE A 21 -2.45 11.22 7.46
N LEU A 22 -2.62 11.85 6.29
CA LEU A 22 -1.96 13.13 6.00
C LEU A 22 -2.42 14.24 6.94
N GLU A 23 -3.71 14.34 7.20
CA GLU A 23 -4.26 15.40 8.07
C GLU A 23 -3.80 15.25 9.53
N ASP A 24 -3.67 14.03 10.02
CA ASP A 24 -3.12 13.81 11.35
C ASP A 24 -1.59 13.99 11.37
N ALA A 25 -0.89 13.56 10.32
CA ALA A 25 0.55 13.72 10.19
C ALA A 25 0.97 15.20 10.14
N LYS A 26 0.17 16.09 9.53
CA LYS A 26 0.41 17.55 9.52
C LYS A 26 0.51 18.13 10.93
N LYS A 27 -0.28 17.65 11.89
CA LYS A 27 -0.21 18.08 13.29
C LYS A 27 1.16 17.81 13.92
N PHE A 28 1.79 16.68 13.54
CA PHE A 28 3.16 16.38 13.96
C PHE A 28 4.17 17.27 13.25
N ARG A 29 3.96 17.56 11.96
CA ARG A 29 4.82 18.48 11.21
C ARG A 29 4.81 19.88 11.82
N GLU A 30 3.69 20.38 12.24
CA GLU A 30 3.56 21.69 12.91
C GLU A 30 4.28 21.75 14.26
N ALA A 31 4.27 20.63 15.00
CA ALA A 31 4.83 20.56 16.33
C ALA A 31 6.34 20.24 16.37
N LEU A 32 6.90 19.66 15.31
CA LEU A 32 8.26 19.12 15.29
C LEU A 32 9.13 19.84 14.25
N GLN A 33 10.37 20.16 14.62
CA GLN A 33 11.37 20.74 13.71
C GLN A 33 12.32 19.70 13.10
N LEU A 34 12.06 18.41 13.33
CA LEU A 34 12.87 17.31 12.81
C LEU A 34 12.47 16.98 11.38
N PRO A 35 13.38 16.45 10.55
CA PRO A 35 13.00 15.84 9.27
C PRO A 35 11.99 14.70 9.50
N LEU A 36 10.88 14.72 8.77
CA LEU A 36 9.80 13.74 8.91
C LEU A 36 9.60 12.98 7.62
N ILE A 37 9.35 11.68 7.77
CA ILE A 37 8.99 10.79 6.67
C ILE A 37 7.49 10.51 6.73
N TYR A 38 6.75 10.88 5.69
CA TYR A 38 5.34 10.54 5.62
C TYR A 38 5.14 9.08 5.16
N VAL A 39 4.29 8.34 5.88
CA VAL A 39 3.82 7.00 5.48
C VAL A 39 2.30 6.93 5.64
N GLY A 40 1.59 6.54 4.60
CA GLY A 40 0.13 6.40 4.67
C GLY A 40 -0.56 6.37 3.32
N GLY A 41 -0.62 5.20 2.69
CA GLY A 41 -1.46 4.96 1.51
C GLY A 41 -1.03 5.68 0.22
N LEU A 42 0.26 5.90 0.02
CA LEU A 42 0.77 6.49 -1.22
C LEU A 42 0.74 5.48 -2.37
N VAL A 43 0.05 5.81 -3.45
CA VAL A 43 -0.11 4.98 -4.64
C VAL A 43 0.01 5.75 -5.95
N SER A 44 0.14 7.07 -5.92
CA SER A 44 0.26 7.92 -7.10
C SER A 44 1.32 9.00 -6.94
N ARG A 45 1.74 9.60 -8.05
CA ARG A 45 2.58 10.80 -8.06
C ARG A 45 1.91 11.94 -7.30
N GLU A 46 0.63 12.20 -7.59
CA GLU A 46 -0.15 13.25 -6.93
C GLU A 46 -0.16 13.10 -5.40
N GLY A 47 -0.38 11.87 -4.89
CA GLY A 47 -0.36 11.60 -3.45
C GLY A 47 1.01 11.86 -2.83
N ILE A 48 2.10 11.52 -3.54
CA ILE A 48 3.49 11.78 -3.11
C ILE A 48 3.75 13.28 -3.05
N GLU A 49 3.45 14.01 -4.12
CA GLU A 49 3.64 15.46 -4.20
C GLU A 49 2.83 16.17 -3.11
N ARG A 50 1.58 15.79 -2.90
CA ARG A 50 0.74 16.33 -1.81
C ARG A 50 1.37 16.12 -0.42
N ALA A 51 2.01 15.00 -0.16
CA ALA A 51 2.70 14.76 1.09
C ALA A 51 3.94 15.65 1.22
N LEU A 52 4.78 15.73 0.18
CA LEU A 52 5.97 16.59 0.16
C LEU A 52 5.60 18.08 0.31
N ASP A 53 4.59 18.54 -0.41
CA ASP A 53 4.08 19.93 -0.32
C ASP A 53 3.51 20.26 1.07
N SER A 54 3.12 19.23 1.84
CA SER A 54 2.69 19.38 3.23
C SER A 54 3.86 19.51 4.22
N GLY A 55 5.10 19.59 3.73
CA GLY A 55 6.31 19.84 4.52
C GLY A 55 7.01 18.58 5.02
N PHE A 56 6.70 17.41 4.48
CA PHE A 56 7.47 16.18 4.74
C PHE A 56 8.66 16.11 3.80
N GLU A 57 9.83 15.82 4.32
CA GLU A 57 11.07 15.77 3.55
C GLU A 57 11.19 14.48 2.74
N LEU A 58 10.59 13.41 3.20
CA LEU A 58 10.63 12.10 2.56
C LEU A 58 9.25 11.42 2.64
N VAL A 59 9.05 10.46 1.76
CA VAL A 59 7.87 9.57 1.77
C VAL A 59 8.29 8.11 1.81
N GLN A 60 7.47 7.28 2.45
CA GLN A 60 7.66 5.84 2.50
C GLN A 60 6.46 5.10 1.93
N MET A 61 6.74 4.13 1.09
CA MET A 61 5.73 3.25 0.49
C MET A 61 6.07 1.79 0.78
N ALA A 62 5.07 0.99 1.11
CA ALA A 62 5.24 -0.45 1.28
C ALA A 62 4.44 -1.23 0.23
N ARG A 63 3.11 -1.22 0.34
CA ARG A 63 2.24 -2.06 -0.52
C ARG A 63 2.33 -1.75 -2.01
N ALA A 64 2.54 -0.48 -2.39
CA ALA A 64 2.78 -0.10 -3.77
C ALA A 64 4.02 -0.81 -4.34
N LEU A 65 5.11 -0.89 -3.56
CA LEU A 65 6.36 -1.55 -3.96
C LEU A 65 6.27 -3.08 -3.90
N VAL A 66 5.47 -3.65 -3.01
CA VAL A 66 5.15 -5.09 -3.04
C VAL A 66 4.33 -5.45 -4.28
N ASN A 67 3.46 -4.56 -4.74
CA ASN A 67 2.71 -4.72 -5.98
C ASN A 67 3.62 -4.59 -7.21
N ASP A 68 4.46 -3.57 -7.24
CA ASP A 68 5.39 -3.30 -8.34
C ASP A 68 6.72 -2.76 -7.80
N PRO A 69 7.77 -3.59 -7.72
CA PRO A 69 9.10 -3.15 -7.27
C PRO A 69 9.72 -2.04 -8.14
N ALA A 70 9.30 -1.92 -9.40
CA ALA A 70 9.78 -0.88 -10.31
C ALA A 70 8.96 0.42 -10.24
N PHE A 71 7.98 0.52 -9.33
CA PHE A 71 7.04 1.64 -9.26
C PHE A 71 7.73 3.00 -9.12
N VAL A 72 8.81 3.11 -8.34
CA VAL A 72 9.58 4.37 -8.20
C VAL A 72 10.24 4.76 -9.52
N ASN A 73 10.76 3.80 -10.29
CA ASN A 73 11.33 4.08 -11.62
C ASN A 73 10.24 4.56 -12.59
N LYS A 74 9.08 3.92 -12.56
CA LYS A 74 7.91 4.36 -13.36
C LYS A 74 7.43 5.75 -12.98
N LEU A 75 7.44 6.10 -11.68
CA LEU A 75 7.16 7.47 -11.24
C LEU A 75 8.18 8.48 -11.77
N ARG A 76 9.46 8.11 -11.82
CA ARG A 76 10.52 8.99 -12.34
C ARG A 76 10.41 9.22 -13.84
N GLU A 77 10.07 8.19 -14.61
CA GLU A 77 10.07 8.16 -16.06
C GLU A 77 8.68 8.40 -16.66
N GLY A 78 7.63 8.15 -15.88
CA GLY A 78 6.23 8.23 -16.30
C GLY A 78 5.63 9.63 -16.21
N ASP A 79 4.43 9.74 -16.71
CA ASP A 79 3.62 10.95 -16.65
C ASP A 79 2.97 11.17 -15.26
N ALA A 80 2.21 12.26 -15.14
CA ALA A 80 1.47 12.59 -13.93
C ALA A 80 0.41 11.55 -13.55
N ALA A 81 -0.08 10.76 -14.51
CA ALA A 81 -1.09 9.72 -14.28
C ALA A 81 -0.52 8.40 -13.72
N THR A 82 0.82 8.29 -13.56
CA THR A 82 1.46 7.08 -13.04
C THR A 82 0.94 6.74 -11.65
N ARG A 83 0.31 5.56 -11.53
CA ARG A 83 -0.33 5.07 -10.31
C ARG A 83 -0.04 3.58 -10.10
N SER A 84 0.12 3.17 -8.83
CA SER A 84 0.22 1.76 -8.46
C SER A 84 -1.13 1.05 -8.61
N GLU A 85 -1.11 -0.18 -9.09
CA GLU A 85 -2.31 -1.04 -9.18
C GLU A 85 -2.69 -1.72 -7.85
N CYS A 86 -2.05 -1.35 -6.74
CA CYS A 86 -2.36 -1.93 -5.44
C CYS A 86 -3.79 -1.57 -5.01
N ASP A 87 -4.63 -2.58 -4.82
CA ASP A 87 -6.03 -2.45 -4.42
C ASP A 87 -6.25 -2.48 -2.89
N HIS A 88 -5.17 -2.53 -2.12
CA HIS A 88 -5.16 -2.49 -0.65
C HIS A 88 -5.93 -3.60 0.07
N ARG A 89 -6.18 -4.74 -0.58
CA ARG A 89 -6.85 -5.91 0.03
C ARG A 89 -6.05 -6.59 1.13
N ASN A 90 -4.88 -6.08 1.49
CA ASN A 90 -4.02 -6.56 2.58
C ASN A 90 -3.57 -8.02 2.47
N TYR A 91 -3.72 -8.65 1.31
CA TYR A 91 -3.32 -10.03 1.08
C TYR A 91 -1.82 -10.27 1.32
N CYS A 92 -0.96 -9.34 0.88
CA CYS A 92 0.47 -9.40 1.12
C CYS A 92 0.80 -9.39 2.62
N ILE A 93 0.05 -8.63 3.43
CA ILE A 93 0.22 -8.59 4.89
C ILE A 93 -0.17 -9.93 5.52
N ALA A 94 -1.27 -10.53 5.07
CA ALA A 94 -1.68 -11.86 5.55
C ALA A 94 -0.63 -12.95 5.24
N ARG A 95 0.06 -12.84 4.10
CA ARG A 95 1.10 -13.80 3.69
C ARG A 95 2.37 -13.72 4.53
N MET A 96 2.74 -12.56 5.05
CA MET A 96 4.01 -12.38 5.76
C MET A 96 4.15 -13.26 7.02
N TYR A 97 3.04 -13.77 7.55
CA TYR A 97 3.05 -14.67 8.71
C TYR A 97 3.17 -16.16 8.36
N SER A 98 3.09 -16.53 7.09
CA SER A 98 3.01 -17.94 6.70
C SER A 98 3.93 -18.34 5.56
N VAL A 99 4.23 -17.43 4.66
CA VAL A 99 5.03 -17.65 3.44
C VAL A 99 5.71 -16.34 3.05
N ASP A 100 6.41 -16.33 1.90
CA ASP A 100 6.96 -15.11 1.33
C ASP A 100 5.88 -14.04 1.05
N MET A 101 6.20 -12.80 1.32
CA MET A 101 5.31 -11.67 1.06
C MET A 101 5.24 -11.39 -0.44
N LYS A 102 4.03 -11.53 -1.02
CA LYS A 102 3.75 -11.28 -2.44
C LYS A 102 2.42 -10.57 -2.63
N CYS A 103 2.30 -9.79 -3.68
CA CYS A 103 1.02 -9.24 -4.10
C CYS A 103 0.10 -10.34 -4.64
N CYS A 104 -1.19 -10.31 -4.31
CA CYS A 104 -2.18 -11.27 -4.82
C CYS A 104 -2.35 -11.22 -6.34
N LYS A 105 -2.13 -10.06 -6.96
CA LYS A 105 -2.19 -9.89 -8.43
C LYS A 105 -1.09 -10.67 -9.16
N HIS A 106 0.02 -10.97 -8.48
CA HIS A 106 1.16 -11.70 -9.04
C HIS A 106 1.30 -13.13 -8.50
N CYS A 107 0.34 -13.58 -7.70
CA CYS A 107 0.30 -14.93 -7.15
C CYS A 107 -0.57 -15.85 -8.02
N GLY A 108 0.05 -16.55 -8.97
CA GLY A 108 -0.64 -17.58 -9.76
C GLY A 108 -1.06 -18.84 -8.95
N ASP A 109 -0.57 -18.95 -7.72
CA ASP A 109 -0.68 -20.10 -6.83
C ASP A 109 -1.80 -20.04 -5.80
N LEU A 110 -2.68 -19.03 -5.87
CA LEU A 110 -3.86 -18.97 -5.01
C LEU A 110 -4.87 -20.06 -5.37
N PRO A 111 -5.33 -20.87 -4.39
CA PRO A 111 -6.44 -21.77 -4.60
C PRO A 111 -7.64 -21.04 -5.20
N ARG A 112 -8.28 -21.66 -6.19
CA ARG A 112 -9.40 -21.06 -6.94
C ARG A 112 -10.49 -20.48 -6.01
N LYS A 113 -10.87 -21.21 -4.95
CA LYS A 113 -11.86 -20.75 -3.96
C LYS A 113 -11.46 -19.44 -3.27
N ILE A 114 -10.19 -19.27 -2.92
CA ILE A 114 -9.70 -18.04 -2.28
C ILE A 114 -9.72 -16.87 -3.27
N ARG A 115 -9.37 -17.11 -4.53
CA ARG A 115 -9.49 -16.08 -5.59
C ARG A 115 -10.93 -15.62 -5.78
N GLU A 116 -11.89 -16.58 -5.81
CA GLU A 116 -13.31 -16.29 -5.95
C GLU A 116 -13.87 -15.51 -4.76
N GLU A 117 -13.45 -15.82 -3.53
CA GLU A 117 -13.85 -15.06 -2.34
C GLU A 117 -13.23 -13.66 -2.30
N LEU A 118 -11.96 -13.51 -2.65
CA LEU A 118 -11.31 -12.20 -2.73
C LEU A 118 -11.92 -11.30 -3.83
N ALA A 119 -12.43 -11.91 -4.90
CA ALA A 119 -13.10 -11.17 -5.97
C ALA A 119 -14.49 -10.64 -5.57
N LYS A 120 -15.12 -11.18 -4.53
CA LYS A 120 -16.43 -10.74 -4.01
C LYS A 120 -16.32 -9.60 -3.00
N LEU A 121 -15.10 -9.30 -2.52
CA LEU A 121 -14.88 -8.19 -1.60
C LEU A 121 -14.94 -6.85 -2.38
N PRO A 122 -15.66 -5.86 -1.85
CA PRO A 122 -15.79 -4.54 -2.48
C PRO A 122 -14.46 -3.81 -2.62
#